data_5dd007fd3aff243cf81edfdd8ed99248
#
_entry.id   5dd007fd3aff243cf81edfdd8ed99248
#
_cell.length_a   1.000
_cell.length_b   1.000
_cell.length_c   1.000
_cell.angle_alpha   90.00
_cell.angle_beta   90.00
_cell.angle_gamma   90.00
#
_symmetry.space_group_name_H-M   'P 1'
#
loop_
_entity.id
_entity.type
_entity.pdbx_description
1 polymer ?
#
loop_
_entity_poly.entity_id
_entity_poly.type
_entity_poly.pdbx_seq_one_letter_code
_entity_poly.pdbx_strand_id
1 'polypeptide(L)'
;MNGIGCASVGPPAGAAPGKPAGVTVGEILRTHACDYIASRGGKVPAYELRVMQELAACRTAALGGHVSECDHCGAREYFHHSCRNRHCPLCGGAVRARWLDRCREDLLPTLYYQTVFTLPQELRLLTLANPKVGYDLLFKATAETLQEVAATPKHLGAKIGVMLVLHTWGRSLQYHPHVHGVVPGGGLSPDGTRWIAARDKFFLPAKVLSRMFRGKFLAGLKTAWREGRLRLEGELASLADHETWEKWLSPLYRKNWNVFVEPPPCEVAPHPEAVFKYLARYVSGVAISNSRLEGLAEGRVTFHWKDYRQDGHEKFMTLSAVEFLRRFFQHLLPPGFVRIRHYGFLSMRQRTQALPLCRQLLKLAGVVTPELGDPLAVPALPQAAESPTCQARLCPVCGQGQLRVVANWRRPTLPELMTMRVWSTVSSCNAPRRTPPPERPPT
;
A
#
# COMPACT_ATOMS: atom_id res chain seq x y z
N MET A 1 50.22 13.17 19.96
CA MET A 1 49.80 14.22 19.03
C MET A 1 49.79 13.60 17.64
N ASN A 2 48.67 13.19 17.13
CA ASN A 2 48.45 12.88 15.72
C ASN A 2 46.97 13.10 15.45
N GLY A 3 46.69 14.28 14.90
CA GLY A 3 45.33 14.67 14.51
C GLY A 3 44.94 13.94 13.23
N ILE A 4 43.82 13.22 13.30
CA ILE A 4 43.15 12.67 12.12
C ILE A 4 42.18 13.75 11.63
N GLY A 5 42.61 14.44 10.55
CA GLY A 5 41.78 15.41 9.84
C GLY A 5 40.56 14.72 9.19
N CYS A 6 39.39 15.14 9.57
CA CYS A 6 38.14 14.84 8.84
C CYS A 6 38.18 15.59 7.49
N ALA A 7 38.57 14.91 6.41
CA ALA A 7 38.39 15.41 5.06
C ALA A 7 36.90 15.39 4.71
N SER A 8 36.32 16.55 4.48
CA SER A 8 34.99 16.74 3.89
C SER A 8 35.05 16.27 2.43
N VAL A 9 34.58 15.05 2.18
CA VAL A 9 34.40 14.54 0.81
C VAL A 9 33.13 15.16 0.25
N GLY A 10 33.30 16.16 -0.62
CA GLY A 10 32.25 16.68 -1.47
C GLY A 10 31.70 15.60 -2.41
N PRO A 11 30.49 15.76 -2.96
CA PRO A 11 29.93 14.78 -3.87
C PRO A 11 30.80 14.67 -5.14
N PRO A 12 31.14 13.44 -5.60
CA PRO A 12 31.91 13.25 -6.81
C PRO A 12 31.12 13.75 -8.03
N ALA A 13 31.77 14.60 -8.83
CA ALA A 13 31.35 14.94 -10.18
C ALA A 13 31.48 13.69 -11.05
N GLY A 14 30.38 13.21 -11.68
CA GLY A 14 30.42 12.11 -12.65
C GLY A 14 29.34 11.06 -12.46
N ALA A 15 28.05 11.47 -12.31
CA ALA A 15 26.96 10.58 -12.61
C ALA A 15 26.62 10.70 -14.10
N ALA A 16 26.59 9.57 -14.82
CA ALA A 16 26.05 9.54 -16.18
C ALA A 16 24.64 10.16 -16.21
N PRO A 17 24.18 10.81 -17.31
CA PRO A 17 22.91 11.48 -17.37
C PRO A 17 21.75 10.47 -17.36
N GLY A 18 21.42 9.93 -16.19
CA GLY A 18 20.13 9.32 -15.93
C GLY A 18 19.11 10.43 -15.89
N LYS A 19 17.89 10.18 -16.42
CA LYS A 19 16.72 11.03 -16.30
C LYS A 19 16.75 11.77 -14.96
N PRO A 20 16.59 13.10 -14.90
CA PRO A 20 16.74 13.85 -13.65
C PRO A 20 15.87 13.17 -12.59
N ALA A 21 16.47 12.91 -11.43
CA ALA A 21 15.79 12.22 -10.34
C ALA A 21 14.56 13.04 -9.97
N GLY A 22 13.38 12.59 -10.40
CA GLY A 22 12.11 13.27 -10.12
C GLY A 22 11.89 13.44 -8.62
N VAL A 23 11.09 14.40 -8.22
CA VAL A 23 10.74 14.69 -6.83
C VAL A 23 10.25 13.41 -6.13
N THR A 24 10.70 13.20 -4.90
CA THR A 24 10.30 12.06 -4.07
C THR A 24 9.54 12.51 -2.82
N VAL A 25 8.70 11.62 -2.27
CA VAL A 25 8.05 11.87 -0.96
C VAL A 25 9.09 12.10 0.13
N GLY A 26 10.25 11.42 0.06
CA GLY A 26 11.36 11.64 0.99
C GLY A 26 11.93 13.05 0.91
N GLU A 27 12.05 13.63 -0.28
CA GLU A 27 12.49 14.99 -0.49
C GLU A 27 11.49 16.02 0.03
N ILE A 28 10.20 15.84 -0.27
CA ILE A 28 9.12 16.70 0.26
C ILE A 28 9.17 16.71 1.80
N LEU A 29 9.40 15.55 2.42
CA LEU A 29 9.54 15.44 3.87
C LEU A 29 10.79 16.16 4.39
N ARG A 30 11.95 16.02 3.75
CA ARG A 30 13.17 16.72 4.18
C ARG A 30 13.02 18.23 4.15
N THR A 31 12.22 18.76 3.23
CA THR A 31 12.03 20.20 3.03
C THR A 31 10.90 20.76 3.89
N HIS A 32 9.77 20.04 4.03
CA HIS A 32 8.53 20.58 4.57
C HIS A 32 7.95 19.82 5.78
N ALA A 33 8.70 18.89 6.40
CA ALA A 33 8.21 18.19 7.59
C ALA A 33 7.92 19.15 8.76
N CYS A 34 8.77 20.17 8.95
CA CYS A 34 8.58 21.15 10.01
C CYS A 34 7.31 21.97 9.83
N ASP A 35 7.04 22.44 8.61
CA ASP A 35 5.83 23.17 8.26
C ASP A 35 4.58 22.33 8.55
N TYR A 36 4.64 21.05 8.18
CA TYR A 36 3.57 20.10 8.44
C TYR A 36 3.33 19.88 9.94
N ILE A 37 4.39 19.67 10.73
CA ILE A 37 4.30 19.50 12.18
C ILE A 37 3.74 20.77 12.85
N ALA A 38 4.21 21.94 12.42
CA ALA A 38 3.75 23.24 12.91
C ALA A 38 2.26 23.45 12.61
N SER A 39 1.79 23.10 11.40
CA SER A 39 0.38 23.19 11.01
C SER A 39 -0.55 22.34 11.88
N ARG A 40 -0.01 21.31 12.56
CA ARG A 40 -0.69 20.43 13.49
C ARG A 40 -0.54 20.88 14.96
N GLY A 41 -0.05 22.10 15.20
CA GLY A 41 0.24 22.59 16.55
C GLY A 41 1.29 21.79 17.30
N GLY A 42 2.22 21.14 16.59
CA GLY A 42 3.21 20.24 17.16
C GLY A 42 2.68 18.85 17.61
N LYS A 43 1.37 18.61 17.47
CA LYS A 43 0.72 17.38 17.94
C LYS A 43 0.65 16.33 16.83
N VAL A 44 1.78 15.66 16.58
CA VAL A 44 1.87 14.54 15.61
C VAL A 44 2.12 13.25 16.38
N PRO A 45 1.37 12.16 16.13
CA PRO A 45 1.56 10.89 16.80
C PRO A 45 2.97 10.33 16.61
N ALA A 46 3.54 9.72 17.66
CA ALA A 46 4.90 9.17 17.62
C ALA A 46 5.12 8.18 16.49
N TYR A 47 4.11 7.37 16.15
CA TYR A 47 4.18 6.45 15.01
C TYR A 47 4.29 7.20 13.67
N GLU A 48 3.54 8.27 13.49
CA GLU A 48 3.59 9.11 12.28
C GLU A 48 4.95 9.78 12.14
N LEU A 49 5.48 10.37 13.24
CA LEU A 49 6.83 10.94 13.27
C LEU A 49 7.90 9.92 12.87
N ARG A 50 7.82 8.70 13.40
CA ARG A 50 8.75 7.63 13.03
C ARG A 50 8.67 7.31 11.54
N VAL A 51 7.47 7.21 10.97
CA VAL A 51 7.31 6.97 9.52
C VAL A 51 7.87 8.14 8.73
N MET A 52 7.62 9.40 9.13
CA MET A 52 8.21 10.59 8.48
C MET A 52 9.73 10.49 8.43
N GLN A 53 10.38 10.19 9.55
CA GLN A 53 11.83 10.04 9.65
C GLN A 53 12.36 8.91 8.75
N GLU A 54 11.72 7.74 8.80
CA GLU A 54 12.11 6.59 7.97
C GLU A 54 12.01 6.89 6.47
N LEU A 55 10.93 7.56 6.04
CA LEU A 55 10.75 7.92 4.63
C LEU A 55 11.73 9.01 4.19
N ALA A 56 11.97 10.03 5.02
CA ALA A 56 12.93 11.10 4.75
C ALA A 56 14.36 10.56 4.61
N ALA A 57 14.73 9.56 5.42
CA ALA A 57 16.05 8.93 5.40
C ALA A 57 16.21 7.85 4.32
N CYS A 58 15.12 7.44 3.64
CA CYS A 58 15.18 6.33 2.69
C CYS A 58 16.12 6.61 1.52
N ARG A 59 17.06 5.68 1.27
CA ARG A 59 18.08 5.82 0.22
C ARG A 59 18.99 7.04 0.38
N THR A 60 19.28 7.39 1.63
CA THR A 60 20.28 8.41 2.00
C THR A 60 21.38 7.80 2.88
N ALA A 61 22.46 8.51 3.07
CA ALA A 61 23.58 8.09 3.94
C ALA A 61 23.14 7.83 5.39
N ALA A 62 22.03 8.46 5.85
CA ALA A 62 21.45 8.27 7.17
C ALA A 62 21.02 6.83 7.49
N LEU A 63 20.85 5.97 6.49
CA LEU A 63 20.53 4.55 6.69
C LEU A 63 21.74 3.62 6.49
N GLY A 64 22.92 4.17 6.28
CA GLY A 64 24.10 3.39 5.91
C GLY A 64 24.07 2.95 4.45
N GLY A 65 25.04 2.14 4.05
CA GLY A 65 25.16 1.68 2.68
C GLY A 65 26.41 0.85 2.43
N HIS A 66 26.72 0.69 1.14
CA HIS A 66 27.95 0.06 0.68
C HIS A 66 28.48 0.71 -0.60
N VAL A 67 29.77 0.57 -0.82
CA VAL A 67 30.45 0.93 -2.07
C VAL A 67 30.76 -0.36 -2.81
N SER A 68 30.38 -0.41 -4.06
CA SER A 68 30.83 -1.45 -4.98
C SER A 68 31.82 -0.87 -5.97
N GLU A 69 32.85 -1.60 -6.28
CA GLU A 69 33.88 -1.26 -7.24
C GLU A 69 33.95 -2.29 -8.36
N CYS A 70 34.10 -1.83 -9.59
CA CYS A 70 34.24 -2.72 -10.73
C CYS A 70 35.61 -3.35 -10.76
N ASP A 71 35.70 -4.67 -10.89
CA ASP A 71 36.94 -5.44 -10.95
C ASP A 71 37.71 -5.26 -12.28
N HIS A 72 37.10 -4.65 -13.31
CA HIS A 72 37.71 -4.39 -14.60
C HIS A 72 38.16 -2.92 -14.78
N CYS A 73 37.25 -1.95 -14.53
CA CYS A 73 37.53 -0.54 -14.81
C CYS A 73 37.71 0.34 -13.56
N GLY A 74 37.59 -0.22 -12.35
CA GLY A 74 37.71 0.51 -11.10
C GLY A 74 36.57 1.50 -10.80
N ALA A 75 35.55 1.57 -11.63
CA ALA A 75 34.39 2.45 -11.39
C ALA A 75 33.68 2.10 -10.08
N ARG A 76 33.37 3.12 -9.29
CA ARG A 76 32.73 2.97 -7.98
C ARG A 76 31.26 3.39 -8.03
N GLU A 77 30.39 2.57 -7.43
CA GLU A 77 28.96 2.83 -7.28
C GLU A 77 28.59 2.81 -5.79
N TYR A 78 27.85 3.84 -5.34
CA TYR A 78 27.45 4.02 -3.95
C TYR A 78 25.99 3.63 -3.78
N PHE A 79 25.74 2.69 -2.88
CA PHE A 79 24.39 2.21 -2.58
C PHE A 79 23.98 2.58 -1.17
N HIS A 80 22.92 3.34 -1.02
CA HIS A 80 22.33 3.63 0.28
C HIS A 80 21.21 2.63 0.61
N HIS A 81 21.13 2.23 1.89
CA HIS A 81 20.14 1.29 2.35
C HIS A 81 18.72 1.88 2.30
N SER A 82 17.73 1.01 2.24
CA SER A 82 16.33 1.37 2.21
C SER A 82 15.70 1.36 3.61
N CYS A 83 14.67 2.19 3.83
CA CYS A 83 13.95 2.25 5.11
C CYS A 83 13.09 1.01 5.38
N ARG A 84 12.75 0.22 4.36
CA ARG A 84 11.86 -0.94 4.42
C ARG A 84 10.46 -0.65 4.98
N ASN A 85 10.08 0.63 5.09
CA ASN A 85 8.76 1.01 5.54
C ASN A 85 7.70 0.67 4.47
N ARG A 86 6.60 0.07 4.88
CA ARG A 86 5.51 -0.35 3.99
C ARG A 86 4.82 0.79 3.23
N HIS A 87 4.94 2.02 3.73
CA HIS A 87 4.36 3.23 3.13
C HIS A 87 5.34 3.96 2.20
N CYS A 88 6.60 3.52 2.11
CA CYS A 88 7.62 4.18 1.32
C CYS A 88 7.44 3.89 -0.18
N PRO A 89 7.18 4.91 -1.03
CA PRO A 89 7.07 4.72 -2.47
C PRO A 89 8.40 4.45 -3.16
N LEU A 90 9.53 4.76 -2.49
CA LEU A 90 10.87 4.62 -3.08
C LEU A 90 11.40 3.19 -2.99
N CYS A 91 11.22 2.49 -1.86
CA CYS A 91 11.84 1.18 -1.63
C CYS A 91 10.85 0.00 -1.60
N GLY A 92 9.54 0.24 -1.73
CA GLY A 92 8.51 -0.79 -1.65
C GLY A 92 8.53 -1.83 -2.78
N GLY A 93 9.20 -1.56 -3.91
CA GLY A 93 9.17 -2.39 -5.12
C GLY A 93 9.68 -3.82 -4.90
N ALA A 94 10.86 -3.99 -4.31
CA ALA A 94 11.47 -5.31 -4.10
C ALA A 94 10.68 -6.22 -3.13
N VAL A 95 10.10 -5.63 -2.07
CA VAL A 95 9.24 -6.38 -1.14
C VAL A 95 7.99 -6.88 -1.85
N ARG A 96 7.45 -6.04 -2.74
CA ARG A 96 6.27 -6.37 -3.55
C ARG A 96 6.55 -7.49 -4.54
N ALA A 97 7.66 -7.42 -5.26
CA ALA A 97 8.05 -8.45 -6.22
C ALA A 97 8.13 -9.82 -5.55
N ARG A 98 8.87 -9.96 -4.45
CA ARG A 98 8.96 -11.21 -3.68
C ARG A 98 7.61 -11.72 -3.14
N TRP A 99 6.71 -10.81 -2.77
CA TRP A 99 5.38 -11.21 -2.34
C TRP A 99 4.55 -11.72 -3.52
N LEU A 100 4.65 -11.07 -4.67
CA LEU A 100 3.97 -11.50 -5.90
C LEU A 100 4.45 -12.87 -6.37
N ASP A 101 5.76 -13.13 -6.32
CA ASP A 101 6.33 -14.43 -6.69
C ASP A 101 5.73 -15.56 -5.84
N ARG A 102 5.60 -15.34 -4.54
CA ARG A 102 4.91 -16.29 -3.64
C ARG A 102 3.42 -16.48 -3.98
N CYS A 103 2.73 -15.41 -4.40
CA CYS A 103 1.32 -15.53 -4.80
C CYS A 103 1.15 -16.32 -6.10
N ARG A 104 2.16 -16.36 -6.97
CA ARG A 104 2.13 -17.13 -8.21
C ARG A 104 1.92 -18.62 -7.95
N GLU A 105 2.54 -19.15 -6.91
CA GLU A 105 2.41 -20.55 -6.49
C GLU A 105 0.98 -20.90 -6.03
N ASP A 106 0.26 -19.94 -5.49
CA ASP A 106 -1.10 -20.12 -4.98
C ASP A 106 -2.19 -19.95 -6.06
N LEU A 107 -1.83 -19.55 -7.28
CA LEU A 107 -2.80 -19.37 -8.36
C LEU A 107 -3.38 -20.68 -8.82
N LEU A 108 -4.69 -20.65 -9.09
CA LEU A 108 -5.43 -21.73 -9.72
C LEU A 108 -5.57 -21.47 -11.23
N PRO A 109 -5.59 -22.51 -12.07
CA PRO A 109 -5.76 -22.38 -13.50
C PRO A 109 -7.24 -22.11 -13.85
N THR A 110 -7.74 -20.93 -13.50
CA THR A 110 -9.10 -20.49 -13.75
C THR A 110 -9.13 -18.98 -13.97
N LEU A 111 -10.24 -18.48 -14.49
CA LEU A 111 -10.48 -17.03 -14.55
C LEU A 111 -10.49 -16.45 -13.12
N TYR A 112 -10.19 -15.16 -13.00
CA TYR A 112 -10.30 -14.45 -11.73
C TYR A 112 -11.15 -13.20 -11.88
N TYR A 113 -12.05 -13.02 -10.97
CA TYR A 113 -12.91 -11.84 -10.90
C TYR A 113 -12.37 -10.81 -9.92
N GLN A 114 -12.52 -9.56 -10.29
CA GLN A 114 -12.27 -8.44 -9.40
C GLN A 114 -13.56 -8.04 -8.71
N THR A 115 -13.48 -7.76 -7.42
CA THR A 115 -14.55 -7.11 -6.69
C THR A 115 -14.02 -5.87 -5.97
N VAL A 116 -14.84 -4.83 -5.87
CA VAL A 116 -14.48 -3.61 -5.13
C VAL A 116 -15.64 -3.24 -4.22
N PHE A 117 -15.37 -3.12 -2.93
CA PHE A 117 -16.34 -2.72 -1.92
C PHE A 117 -15.92 -1.40 -1.30
N THR A 118 -16.71 -0.36 -1.47
CA THR A 118 -16.37 1.00 -1.10
C THR A 118 -17.27 1.52 0.01
N LEU A 119 -16.68 2.12 1.04
CA LEU A 119 -17.44 2.82 2.08
C LEU A 119 -17.96 4.17 1.55
N PRO A 120 -19.20 4.56 1.87
CA PRO A 120 -19.72 5.87 1.53
C PRO A 120 -18.95 6.98 2.24
N GLN A 121 -19.02 8.18 1.66
CA GLN A 121 -18.21 9.31 2.12
C GLN A 121 -18.54 9.75 3.55
N GLU A 122 -19.76 9.54 4.00
CA GLU A 122 -20.25 9.88 5.34
C GLU A 122 -19.51 9.10 6.43
N LEU A 123 -19.00 7.91 6.11
CA LEU A 123 -18.21 7.09 7.03
C LEU A 123 -16.73 7.47 7.10
N ARG A 124 -16.26 8.40 6.25
CA ARG A 124 -14.83 8.73 6.14
C ARG A 124 -14.26 9.25 7.45
N LEU A 125 -14.91 10.22 8.07
CA LEU A 125 -14.42 10.84 9.31
C LEU A 125 -14.38 9.81 10.44
N LEU A 126 -15.48 9.04 10.59
CA LEU A 126 -15.57 8.00 11.61
C LEU A 126 -14.49 6.91 11.42
N THR A 127 -14.27 6.46 10.18
CA THR A 127 -13.25 5.42 9.90
C THR A 127 -11.83 5.97 10.01
N LEU A 128 -11.59 7.26 9.72
CA LEU A 128 -10.30 7.89 9.91
C LEU A 128 -9.94 8.03 11.39
N ALA A 129 -10.94 8.36 12.24
CA ALA A 129 -10.77 8.42 13.68
C ALA A 129 -10.63 7.02 14.33
N ASN A 130 -11.21 6.00 13.70
CA ASN A 130 -11.26 4.62 14.19
C ASN A 130 -10.73 3.61 13.14
N PRO A 131 -9.48 3.74 12.65
CA PRO A 131 -9.03 3.01 11.48
C PRO A 131 -9.02 1.49 11.69
N LYS A 132 -8.62 1.01 12.88
CA LYS A 132 -8.60 -0.43 13.16
C LYS A 132 -10.01 -1.03 13.12
N VAL A 133 -10.96 -0.43 13.81
CA VAL A 133 -12.36 -0.90 13.84
C VAL A 133 -12.98 -0.80 12.46
N GLY A 134 -12.86 0.35 11.78
CA GLY A 134 -13.46 0.58 10.47
C GLY A 134 -12.92 -0.38 9.40
N TYR A 135 -11.62 -0.62 9.37
CA TYR A 135 -11.02 -1.53 8.39
C TYR A 135 -11.30 -3.00 8.71
N ASP A 136 -11.32 -3.40 9.99
CA ASP A 136 -11.67 -4.76 10.37
C ASP A 136 -13.13 -5.08 10.01
N LEU A 137 -14.06 -4.13 10.22
CA LEU A 137 -15.45 -4.26 9.79
C LEU A 137 -15.57 -4.32 8.26
N LEU A 138 -14.80 -3.49 7.54
CA LEU A 138 -14.78 -3.48 6.08
C LEU A 138 -14.36 -4.85 5.52
N PHE A 139 -13.27 -5.43 6.03
CA PHE A 139 -12.82 -6.77 5.66
C PHE A 139 -13.86 -7.85 6.00
N LYS A 140 -14.37 -7.83 7.24
CA LYS A 140 -15.33 -8.83 7.73
C LYS A 140 -16.62 -8.81 6.89
N ALA A 141 -17.22 -7.62 6.76
CA ALA A 141 -18.46 -7.48 5.99
C ALA A 141 -18.29 -7.89 4.52
N THR A 142 -17.17 -7.54 3.89
CA THR A 142 -16.87 -7.93 2.51
C THR A 142 -16.71 -9.44 2.37
N ALA A 143 -15.90 -10.07 3.22
CA ALA A 143 -15.62 -11.50 3.16
C ALA A 143 -16.88 -12.33 3.38
N GLU A 144 -17.64 -12.02 4.43
CA GLU A 144 -18.91 -12.70 4.74
C GLU A 144 -19.94 -12.53 3.62
N THR A 145 -20.05 -11.32 3.04
CA THR A 145 -20.97 -11.06 1.93
C THR A 145 -20.62 -11.90 0.71
N LEU A 146 -19.36 -11.93 0.31
CA LEU A 146 -18.91 -12.73 -0.85
C LEU A 146 -19.17 -14.21 -0.62
N GLN A 147 -18.81 -14.74 0.55
CA GLN A 147 -18.95 -16.16 0.86
C GLN A 147 -20.41 -16.59 0.93
N GLU A 148 -21.29 -15.84 1.58
CA GLU A 148 -22.71 -16.17 1.71
C GLU A 148 -23.46 -16.09 0.39
N VAL A 149 -23.21 -15.03 -0.41
CA VAL A 149 -23.85 -14.92 -1.73
C VAL A 149 -23.36 -16.03 -2.66
N ALA A 150 -22.05 -16.34 -2.64
CA ALA A 150 -21.50 -17.42 -3.44
C ALA A 150 -22.00 -18.81 -3.02
N ALA A 151 -22.21 -19.05 -1.73
CA ALA A 151 -22.73 -20.32 -1.21
C ALA A 151 -24.21 -20.56 -1.58
N THR A 152 -24.95 -19.49 -1.90
CA THR A 152 -26.38 -19.58 -2.24
C THR A 152 -26.55 -20.29 -3.60
N PRO A 153 -27.33 -21.43 -3.70
CA PRO A 153 -27.49 -22.18 -4.94
C PRO A 153 -28.04 -21.38 -6.11
N LYS A 154 -28.88 -20.38 -5.83
CA LYS A 154 -29.43 -19.45 -6.83
C LYS A 154 -28.34 -18.65 -7.56
N HIS A 155 -27.18 -18.43 -6.92
CA HIS A 155 -26.09 -17.63 -7.49
C HIS A 155 -24.99 -18.52 -8.02
N LEU A 156 -24.12 -19.04 -7.13
CA LEU A 156 -23.02 -19.93 -7.54
C LEU A 156 -23.15 -21.33 -6.93
N GLY A 157 -23.65 -21.43 -5.67
CA GLY A 157 -23.76 -22.69 -4.95
C GLY A 157 -22.43 -23.30 -4.52
N ALA A 158 -21.38 -22.47 -4.33
CA ALA A 158 -20.03 -22.93 -4.08
C ALA A 158 -19.36 -22.25 -2.88
N LYS A 159 -18.45 -22.95 -2.23
CA LYS A 159 -17.51 -22.39 -1.25
C LYS A 159 -16.33 -21.76 -1.99
N ILE A 160 -16.21 -20.45 -1.91
CA ILE A 160 -15.16 -19.69 -2.61
C ILE A 160 -13.95 -19.40 -1.73
N GLY A 161 -12.82 -19.15 -2.38
CA GLY A 161 -11.67 -18.49 -1.76
C GLY A 161 -11.59 -17.05 -2.24
N VAL A 162 -11.16 -16.14 -1.38
CA VAL A 162 -11.00 -14.74 -1.74
C VAL A 162 -9.78 -14.13 -1.08
N MET A 163 -9.01 -13.35 -1.84
CA MET A 163 -7.97 -12.48 -1.33
C MET A 163 -8.49 -11.04 -1.33
N LEU A 164 -8.47 -10.38 -0.19
CA LEU A 164 -8.90 -8.99 -0.01
C LEU A 164 -7.71 -8.08 0.29
N VAL A 165 -7.66 -6.93 -0.38
CA VAL A 165 -6.61 -5.92 -0.23
C VAL A 165 -7.23 -4.57 0.11
N LEU A 166 -6.86 -4.00 1.26
CA LEU A 166 -7.32 -2.67 1.67
C LEU A 166 -6.57 -1.57 0.93
N HIS A 167 -7.33 -0.64 0.36
CA HIS A 167 -6.87 0.68 -0.06
C HIS A 167 -7.62 1.76 0.71
N THR A 168 -6.90 2.81 1.11
CA THR A 168 -7.49 3.93 1.84
C THR A 168 -7.51 5.22 1.04
N TRP A 169 -6.97 5.21 -0.19
CA TRP A 169 -6.75 6.38 -1.04
C TRP A 169 -7.56 6.32 -2.33
N GLY A 170 -8.05 7.48 -2.73
CA GLY A 170 -8.46 7.74 -4.10
C GLY A 170 -7.29 8.26 -4.95
N ARG A 171 -7.52 8.47 -6.24
CA ARG A 171 -6.47 8.90 -7.18
C ARG A 171 -5.91 10.29 -6.90
N SER A 172 -6.71 11.18 -6.32
CA SER A 172 -6.33 12.52 -5.88
C SER A 172 -5.81 12.59 -4.44
N LEU A 173 -5.35 11.44 -3.88
CA LEU A 173 -4.90 11.31 -2.49
C LEU A 173 -5.98 11.64 -1.44
N GLN A 174 -7.25 11.63 -1.80
CA GLN A 174 -8.32 11.76 -0.83
C GLN A 174 -8.52 10.45 -0.07
N TYR A 175 -8.83 10.55 1.22
CA TYR A 175 -9.17 9.38 2.03
C TYR A 175 -10.44 8.71 1.52
N HIS A 176 -10.31 7.47 1.06
CA HIS A 176 -11.37 6.73 0.39
C HIS A 176 -11.22 5.22 0.65
N PRO A 177 -11.59 4.75 1.86
CA PRO A 177 -11.39 3.36 2.22
C PRO A 177 -12.27 2.43 1.40
N HIS A 178 -11.64 1.45 0.77
CA HIS A 178 -12.27 0.40 -0.02
C HIS A 178 -11.39 -0.85 -0.03
N VAL A 179 -12.01 -1.97 -0.32
CA VAL A 179 -11.33 -3.27 -0.40
C VAL A 179 -11.46 -3.80 -1.82
N HIS A 180 -10.33 -4.13 -2.42
CA HIS A 180 -10.26 -4.93 -3.64
C HIS A 180 -10.27 -6.40 -3.28
N GLY A 181 -11.16 -7.17 -3.91
CA GLY A 181 -11.20 -8.62 -3.80
C GLY A 181 -10.75 -9.27 -5.11
N VAL A 182 -9.93 -10.29 -5.01
CA VAL A 182 -9.54 -11.16 -6.11
C VAL A 182 -10.06 -12.56 -5.81
N VAL A 183 -10.91 -13.05 -6.69
CA VAL A 183 -11.69 -14.26 -6.47
C VAL A 183 -11.53 -15.20 -7.66
N PRO A 184 -11.10 -16.46 -7.46
CA PRO A 184 -11.15 -17.47 -8.53
C PRO A 184 -12.56 -17.59 -9.12
N GLY A 185 -12.66 -17.83 -10.41
CA GLY A 185 -13.91 -17.94 -11.15
C GLY A 185 -14.67 -19.25 -10.86
N GLY A 186 -14.95 -19.52 -9.61
CA GLY A 186 -15.65 -20.70 -9.13
C GLY A 186 -15.29 -21.03 -7.69
N GLY A 187 -15.69 -22.23 -7.27
CA GLY A 187 -15.43 -22.71 -5.91
C GLY A 187 -15.71 -24.21 -5.76
N LEU A 188 -15.44 -24.69 -4.56
CA LEU A 188 -15.72 -26.07 -4.17
C LEU A 188 -17.24 -26.25 -3.94
N SER A 189 -17.81 -27.33 -4.44
CA SER A 189 -19.16 -27.75 -4.07
C SER A 189 -19.30 -27.90 -2.54
N PRO A 190 -20.52 -27.84 -1.97
CA PRO A 190 -20.70 -27.96 -0.53
C PRO A 190 -20.10 -29.24 0.07
N ASP A 191 -20.11 -30.34 -0.67
CA ASP A 191 -19.49 -31.62 -0.32
C ASP A 191 -17.98 -31.70 -0.61
N GLY A 192 -17.42 -30.72 -1.32
CA GLY A 192 -16.01 -30.69 -1.66
C GLY A 192 -15.58 -31.61 -2.80
N THR A 193 -16.53 -32.25 -3.51
CA THR A 193 -16.23 -33.28 -4.52
C THR A 193 -16.09 -32.76 -5.93
N ARG A 194 -16.54 -31.53 -6.22
CA ARG A 194 -16.53 -30.94 -7.56
C ARG A 194 -16.13 -29.47 -7.52
N TRP A 195 -15.56 -28.99 -8.64
CA TRP A 195 -15.41 -27.57 -8.90
C TRP A 195 -16.68 -27.03 -9.58
N ILE A 196 -17.27 -25.99 -9.00
CA ILE A 196 -18.42 -25.27 -9.58
C ILE A 196 -17.87 -24.01 -10.21
N ALA A 197 -17.84 -23.94 -11.54
CA ALA A 197 -17.36 -22.78 -12.27
C ALA A 197 -18.39 -21.63 -12.26
N ALA A 198 -17.90 -20.41 -12.21
CA ALA A 198 -18.72 -19.24 -12.47
C ALA A 198 -19.17 -19.21 -13.93
N ARG A 199 -20.32 -18.55 -14.22
CA ARG A 199 -20.80 -18.37 -15.59
C ARG A 199 -19.89 -17.40 -16.34
N ASP A 200 -19.78 -17.56 -17.65
CA ASP A 200 -19.02 -16.64 -18.48
C ASP A 200 -19.47 -15.18 -18.27
N LYS A 201 -18.49 -14.32 -18.06
CA LYS A 201 -18.66 -12.88 -17.82
C LYS A 201 -19.55 -12.49 -16.64
N PHE A 202 -20.02 -13.44 -15.84
CA PHE A 202 -20.84 -13.19 -14.67
C PHE A 202 -20.37 -14.01 -13.46
N PHE A 203 -20.06 -13.33 -12.36
CA PHE A 203 -19.66 -13.97 -11.12
C PHE A 203 -20.80 -13.95 -10.07
N LEU A 204 -21.07 -12.78 -9.50
CA LEU A 204 -22.09 -12.59 -8.48
C LEU A 204 -22.86 -11.27 -8.72
N PRO A 205 -24.14 -11.16 -8.32
CA PRO A 205 -24.95 -9.98 -8.58
C PRO A 205 -24.57 -8.81 -7.68
N ALA A 206 -23.96 -7.76 -8.26
CA ALA A 206 -23.45 -6.59 -7.53
C ALA A 206 -24.52 -5.90 -6.64
N LYS A 207 -25.79 -5.85 -7.08
CA LYS A 207 -26.90 -5.27 -6.29
C LYS A 207 -27.18 -6.07 -5.00
N VAL A 208 -27.06 -7.40 -5.04
CA VAL A 208 -27.23 -8.27 -3.86
C VAL A 208 -26.06 -8.09 -2.92
N LEU A 209 -24.84 -8.12 -3.47
CA LEU A 209 -23.62 -7.87 -2.70
C LEU A 209 -23.66 -6.51 -2.00
N SER A 210 -24.09 -5.45 -2.70
CA SER A 210 -24.19 -4.10 -2.13
C SER A 210 -25.12 -4.03 -0.92
N ARG A 211 -26.32 -4.64 -1.03
CA ARG A 211 -27.29 -4.65 0.09
C ARG A 211 -26.80 -5.44 1.29
N MET A 212 -26.26 -6.64 1.07
CA MET A 212 -25.73 -7.47 2.16
C MET A 212 -24.51 -6.83 2.83
N PHE A 213 -23.57 -6.33 2.05
CA PHE A 213 -22.39 -5.64 2.55
C PHE A 213 -22.77 -4.45 3.44
N ARG A 214 -23.68 -3.59 2.97
CA ARG A 214 -24.23 -2.48 3.74
C ARG A 214 -24.81 -2.94 5.07
N GLY A 215 -25.70 -3.94 5.04
CA GLY A 215 -26.34 -4.47 6.24
C GLY A 215 -25.34 -5.00 7.27
N LYS A 216 -24.40 -5.83 6.81
CA LYS A 216 -23.34 -6.41 7.67
C LYS A 216 -22.41 -5.35 8.25
N PHE A 217 -21.97 -4.39 7.44
CA PHE A 217 -21.10 -3.32 7.91
C PHE A 217 -21.80 -2.45 8.96
N LEU A 218 -23.03 -2.01 8.69
CA LEU A 218 -23.79 -1.17 9.62
C LEU A 218 -24.17 -1.91 10.90
N ALA A 219 -24.50 -3.21 10.84
CA ALA A 219 -24.73 -4.03 12.02
C ALA A 219 -23.46 -4.13 12.89
N GLY A 220 -22.30 -4.39 12.27
CA GLY A 220 -21.03 -4.41 12.97
C GLY A 220 -20.64 -3.05 13.55
N LEU A 221 -20.98 -1.97 12.86
CA LEU A 221 -20.74 -0.60 13.33
C LEU A 221 -21.61 -0.25 14.54
N LYS A 222 -22.92 -0.63 14.52
CA LYS A 222 -23.80 -0.52 15.69
C LYS A 222 -23.29 -1.29 16.90
N THR A 223 -22.81 -2.50 16.67
CA THR A 223 -22.19 -3.30 17.73
C THR A 223 -20.96 -2.61 18.31
N ALA A 224 -20.07 -2.08 17.46
CA ALA A 224 -18.89 -1.36 17.91
C ALA A 224 -19.23 -0.09 18.70
N TRP A 225 -20.29 0.61 18.32
CA TRP A 225 -20.80 1.78 19.04
C TRP A 225 -21.33 1.39 20.43
N ARG A 226 -22.21 0.38 20.51
CA ARG A 226 -22.80 -0.11 21.77
C ARG A 226 -21.75 -0.61 22.76
N GLU A 227 -20.68 -1.23 22.26
CA GLU A 227 -19.57 -1.75 23.06
C GLU A 227 -18.54 -0.66 23.43
N GLY A 228 -18.77 0.61 23.07
CA GLY A 228 -17.85 1.70 23.37
C GLY A 228 -16.49 1.59 22.66
N ARG A 229 -16.39 0.85 21.56
CA ARG A 229 -15.14 0.64 20.81
C ARG A 229 -14.82 1.77 19.82
N LEU A 230 -15.71 2.74 19.68
CA LEU A 230 -15.52 3.89 18.81
C LEU A 230 -15.02 5.09 19.60
N ARG A 231 -13.96 5.71 19.12
CA ARG A 231 -13.50 7.01 19.59
C ARG A 231 -14.35 8.09 18.93
N LEU A 232 -15.16 8.77 19.73
CA LEU A 232 -16.11 9.80 19.30
C LEU A 232 -15.68 11.13 19.92
N GLU A 233 -14.70 11.80 19.31
CA GLU A 233 -14.12 13.07 19.76
C GLU A 233 -14.21 14.13 18.67
N GLY A 234 -14.09 15.40 19.03
CA GLY A 234 -14.14 16.54 18.11
C GLY A 234 -15.45 16.57 17.32
N GLU A 235 -15.40 16.59 16.01
CA GLU A 235 -16.57 16.61 15.12
C GLU A 235 -17.49 15.39 15.29
N LEU A 236 -16.99 14.29 15.87
CA LEU A 236 -17.75 13.06 16.11
C LEU A 236 -18.39 13.01 17.50
N ALA A 237 -18.13 13.98 18.38
CA ALA A 237 -18.56 13.93 19.78
C ALA A 237 -20.09 13.82 19.93
N SER A 238 -20.84 14.48 19.06
CA SER A 238 -22.31 14.39 19.06
C SER A 238 -22.86 12.99 18.78
N LEU A 239 -22.07 12.11 18.11
CA LEU A 239 -22.46 10.72 17.83
C LEU A 239 -22.39 9.81 19.07
N ALA A 240 -21.94 10.32 20.22
CA ALA A 240 -22.03 9.61 21.49
C ALA A 240 -23.48 9.53 22.00
N ASP A 241 -24.32 10.52 21.63
CA ASP A 241 -25.75 10.51 21.92
C ASP A 241 -26.51 9.52 21.04
N HIS A 242 -27.38 8.70 21.64
CA HIS A 242 -28.09 7.62 20.94
C HIS A 242 -29.03 8.16 19.85
N GLU A 243 -29.76 9.23 20.11
CA GLU A 243 -30.72 9.77 19.13
C GLU A 243 -29.98 10.36 17.93
N THR A 244 -28.91 11.10 18.16
CA THR A 244 -28.02 11.66 17.13
C THR A 244 -27.37 10.55 16.31
N TRP A 245 -26.91 9.48 16.95
CA TRP A 245 -26.36 8.30 16.30
C TRP A 245 -27.34 7.64 15.34
N GLU A 246 -28.58 7.35 15.80
CA GLU A 246 -29.59 6.70 14.96
C GLU A 246 -30.05 7.61 13.80
N LYS A 247 -30.18 8.93 14.03
CA LYS A 247 -30.46 9.92 12.96
C LYS A 247 -29.35 9.93 11.91
N TRP A 248 -28.10 9.93 12.33
CA TRP A 248 -26.94 9.90 11.42
C TRP A 248 -26.82 8.58 10.66
N LEU A 249 -27.13 7.47 11.29
CA LEU A 249 -27.01 6.13 10.71
C LEU A 249 -28.15 5.80 9.72
N SER A 250 -29.36 6.28 9.98
CA SER A 250 -30.58 5.94 9.21
C SER A 250 -30.46 6.16 7.69
N PRO A 251 -29.94 7.30 7.18
CA PRO A 251 -29.77 7.52 5.74
C PRO A 251 -28.83 6.51 5.08
N LEU A 252 -27.83 5.99 5.81
CA LEU A 252 -26.86 5.02 5.29
C LEU A 252 -27.53 3.68 4.92
N TYR A 253 -28.63 3.30 5.57
CA TYR A 253 -29.42 2.11 5.21
C TYR A 253 -30.21 2.26 3.90
N ARG A 254 -30.53 3.49 3.51
CA ARG A 254 -31.31 3.77 2.29
C ARG A 254 -30.41 4.01 1.08
N LYS A 255 -29.16 4.41 1.30
CA LYS A 255 -28.20 4.71 0.24
C LYS A 255 -27.71 3.44 -0.43
N ASN A 256 -27.51 3.49 -1.75
CA ASN A 256 -26.81 2.43 -2.46
C ASN A 256 -25.30 2.56 -2.22
N TRP A 257 -24.67 1.48 -1.77
CA TRP A 257 -23.23 1.43 -1.58
C TRP A 257 -22.55 0.90 -2.83
N ASN A 258 -21.41 1.46 -3.17
CA ASN A 258 -20.70 1.08 -4.39
C ASN A 258 -20.02 -0.27 -4.21
N VAL A 259 -20.50 -1.24 -4.98
CA VAL A 259 -19.88 -2.55 -5.13
C VAL A 259 -19.76 -2.84 -6.62
N PHE A 260 -18.55 -3.11 -7.07
CA PHE A 260 -18.26 -3.52 -8.44
C PHE A 260 -17.83 -4.98 -8.47
N VAL A 261 -18.24 -5.67 -9.51
CA VAL A 261 -17.80 -7.01 -9.85
C VAL A 261 -17.44 -6.99 -11.33
N GLU A 262 -16.18 -7.16 -11.63
CA GLU A 262 -15.69 -7.12 -13.01
C GLU A 262 -15.09 -8.47 -13.38
N PRO A 263 -15.42 -9.01 -14.56
CA PRO A 263 -14.67 -10.12 -15.13
C PRO A 263 -13.24 -9.64 -15.45
N PRO A 264 -12.27 -10.57 -15.60
CA PRO A 264 -10.97 -10.21 -16.13
C PRO A 264 -11.15 -9.59 -17.52
N PRO A 265 -10.27 -8.63 -17.93
CA PRO A 265 -10.31 -8.07 -19.29
C PRO A 265 -10.33 -9.20 -20.33
N CYS A 266 -11.27 -9.14 -21.28
CA CYS A 266 -11.49 -10.21 -22.28
C CYS A 266 -10.28 -10.52 -23.19
N GLU A 267 -9.32 -9.62 -23.27
CA GLU A 267 -8.10 -9.79 -24.08
C GLU A 267 -7.06 -10.72 -23.43
N VAL A 268 -7.31 -11.11 -22.20
CA VAL A 268 -6.37 -11.92 -21.43
C VAL A 268 -7.02 -13.28 -21.24
N ALA A 269 -6.66 -14.23 -22.12
CA ALA A 269 -6.92 -15.65 -21.92
C ALA A 269 -6.64 -16.04 -20.45
N PRO A 270 -7.16 -17.18 -19.91
CA PRO A 270 -7.01 -17.57 -18.51
C PRO A 270 -5.55 -17.87 -18.13
N HIS A 271 -4.64 -16.99 -18.55
CA HIS A 271 -3.24 -17.06 -18.18
C HIS A 271 -3.04 -16.55 -16.76
N PRO A 272 -2.48 -17.36 -15.87
CA PRO A 272 -2.12 -16.95 -14.50
C PRO A 272 -1.32 -15.65 -14.45
N GLU A 273 -0.53 -15.36 -15.48
CA GLU A 273 0.29 -14.15 -15.59
C GLU A 273 -0.51 -12.84 -15.73
N ALA A 274 -1.65 -12.90 -16.40
CA ALA A 274 -2.49 -11.72 -16.51
C ALA A 274 -3.14 -11.37 -15.20
N VAL A 275 -3.59 -12.38 -14.47
CA VAL A 275 -4.05 -12.26 -13.09
C VAL A 275 -2.93 -11.71 -12.22
N PHE A 276 -1.70 -12.19 -12.43
CA PHE A 276 -0.52 -11.74 -11.73
C PHE A 276 -0.19 -10.27 -11.99
N LYS A 277 -0.17 -9.82 -13.26
CA LYS A 277 -0.01 -8.40 -13.62
C LYS A 277 -1.10 -7.53 -13.02
N TYR A 278 -2.30 -8.04 -12.97
CA TYR A 278 -3.44 -7.37 -12.35
C TYR A 278 -3.25 -7.26 -10.83
N LEU A 279 -2.95 -8.36 -10.13
CA LEU A 279 -2.64 -8.39 -8.71
C LEU A 279 -1.51 -7.42 -8.35
N ALA A 280 -0.47 -7.36 -9.17
CA ALA A 280 0.66 -6.47 -8.99
C ALA A 280 0.24 -4.99 -8.88
N ARG A 281 -0.77 -4.55 -9.63
CA ARG A 281 -1.28 -3.19 -9.60
C ARG A 281 -1.96 -2.84 -8.27
N TYR A 282 -2.75 -3.76 -7.71
CA TYR A 282 -3.56 -3.50 -6.51
C TYR A 282 -2.84 -3.81 -5.21
N VAL A 283 -2.10 -4.90 -5.18
CA VAL A 283 -1.36 -5.31 -3.98
C VAL A 283 -0.17 -4.40 -3.71
N SER A 284 0.43 -3.89 -4.76
CA SER A 284 1.61 -3.02 -4.69
C SER A 284 1.29 -1.59 -4.27
N GLY A 285 0.01 -1.20 -4.11
CA GLY A 285 -0.40 0.16 -3.91
C GLY A 285 0.18 0.82 -2.66
N VAL A 286 0.95 1.86 -2.86
CA VAL A 286 1.17 2.96 -1.92
C VAL A 286 0.22 4.09 -2.30
N ALA A 287 -0.04 5.02 -1.40
CA ALA A 287 -0.98 6.13 -1.65
C ALA A 287 -0.63 6.92 -2.92
N ILE A 288 0.66 7.12 -3.15
CA ILE A 288 1.21 7.71 -4.39
C ILE A 288 2.57 7.08 -4.70
N SER A 289 2.86 6.82 -5.98
CA SER A 289 4.22 6.47 -6.43
C SER A 289 5.01 7.75 -6.73
N ASN A 290 6.33 7.71 -6.55
CA ASN A 290 7.18 8.86 -6.93
C ASN A 290 7.08 9.20 -8.43
N SER A 291 6.79 8.22 -9.28
CA SER A 291 6.59 8.44 -10.73
C SER A 291 5.38 9.32 -11.06
N ARG A 292 4.50 9.59 -10.10
CA ARG A 292 3.38 10.50 -10.24
C ARG A 292 3.69 11.93 -9.79
N LEU A 293 4.82 12.14 -9.13
CA LEU A 293 5.28 13.46 -8.69
C LEU A 293 6.01 14.14 -9.84
N GLU A 294 5.54 15.32 -10.22
CA GLU A 294 6.11 16.11 -11.32
C GLU A 294 7.08 17.17 -10.83
N GLY A 295 6.79 17.82 -9.70
CA GLY A 295 7.62 18.90 -9.19
C GLY A 295 7.33 19.29 -7.75
N LEU A 296 8.34 19.93 -7.16
CA LEU A 296 8.28 20.64 -5.89
C LEU A 296 8.88 22.03 -6.12
N ALA A 297 8.05 23.06 -6.15
CA ALA A 297 8.48 24.45 -6.35
C ALA A 297 7.65 25.35 -5.43
N GLU A 298 8.28 26.36 -4.85
CA GLU A 298 7.63 27.37 -4.00
C GLU A 298 6.74 26.79 -2.90
N GLY A 299 7.17 25.67 -2.27
CA GLY A 299 6.38 24.99 -1.24
C GLY A 299 5.13 24.27 -1.76
N ARG A 300 5.02 24.07 -3.07
CA ARG A 300 3.90 23.39 -3.73
C ARG A 300 4.35 22.11 -4.42
N VAL A 301 3.56 21.06 -4.26
CA VAL A 301 3.78 19.74 -4.88
C VAL A 301 2.79 19.56 -6.00
N THR A 302 3.30 19.30 -7.21
CA THR A 302 2.48 18.97 -8.39
C THR A 302 2.59 17.48 -8.68
N PHE A 303 1.47 16.83 -8.91
CA PHE A 303 1.41 15.41 -9.30
C PHE A 303 0.29 15.14 -10.29
N HIS A 304 0.45 14.10 -11.11
CA HIS A 304 -0.59 13.70 -12.05
C HIS A 304 -1.53 12.63 -11.48
N TRP A 305 -2.78 12.64 -11.93
CA TRP A 305 -3.80 11.66 -11.57
C TRP A 305 -4.78 11.44 -12.72
N LYS A 306 -5.38 10.24 -12.79
CA LYS A 306 -6.38 9.90 -13.82
C LYS A 306 -7.80 10.15 -13.30
N ASP A 307 -8.59 10.91 -14.07
CA ASP A 307 -10.00 11.16 -13.76
C ASP A 307 -10.90 10.22 -14.58
N TYR A 308 -11.38 9.15 -13.94
CA TYR A 308 -12.29 8.19 -14.59
C TYR A 308 -13.71 8.69 -14.80
N ARG A 309 -14.08 9.84 -14.25
CA ARG A 309 -15.35 10.49 -14.59
C ARG A 309 -15.30 11.17 -15.96
N GLN A 310 -14.08 11.35 -16.48
CA GLN A 310 -13.79 11.91 -17.79
C GLN A 310 -12.86 10.96 -18.54
N ASP A 311 -13.33 9.76 -18.82
CA ASP A 311 -12.68 8.74 -19.65
C ASP A 311 -11.20 8.43 -19.32
N GLY A 312 -10.79 8.66 -18.09
CA GLY A 312 -9.43 8.39 -17.64
C GLY A 312 -8.39 9.42 -18.06
N HIS A 313 -8.80 10.63 -18.45
CA HIS A 313 -7.90 11.73 -18.79
C HIS A 313 -6.91 12.01 -17.64
N GLU A 314 -5.66 12.19 -18.00
CA GLU A 314 -4.62 12.61 -17.06
C GLU A 314 -4.78 14.08 -16.72
N LYS A 315 -4.80 14.37 -15.42
CA LYS A 315 -4.90 15.72 -14.88
C LYS A 315 -3.77 15.96 -13.90
N PHE A 316 -3.37 17.22 -13.80
CA PHE A 316 -2.43 17.66 -12.79
C PHE A 316 -3.15 18.24 -11.59
N MET A 317 -2.59 18.03 -10.41
CA MET A 317 -3.05 18.63 -9.16
C MET A 317 -1.85 19.23 -8.45
N THR A 318 -1.97 20.50 -8.07
CA THR A 318 -0.96 21.23 -7.31
C THR A 318 -1.52 21.56 -5.94
N LEU A 319 -0.83 21.11 -4.88
CA LEU A 319 -1.19 21.32 -3.47
C LEU A 319 -0.03 22.03 -2.77
N SER A 320 -0.30 22.75 -1.66
CA SER A 320 0.78 23.09 -0.76
C SER A 320 1.44 21.82 -0.21
N ALA A 321 2.73 21.84 0.06
CA ALA A 321 3.45 20.68 0.60
C ALA A 321 2.81 20.18 1.91
N VAL A 322 2.32 21.09 2.75
CA VAL A 322 1.59 20.75 3.99
C VAL A 322 0.32 19.96 3.70
N GLU A 323 -0.52 20.41 2.74
CA GLU A 323 -1.75 19.71 2.39
C GLU A 323 -1.46 18.36 1.70
N PHE A 324 -0.41 18.30 0.87
CA PHE A 324 0.06 17.04 0.29
C PHE A 324 0.45 16.03 1.37
N LEU A 325 1.26 16.44 2.34
CA LEU A 325 1.67 15.60 3.47
C LEU A 325 0.48 15.21 4.35
N ARG A 326 -0.44 16.14 4.63
CA ARG A 326 -1.68 15.84 5.35
C ARG A 326 -2.49 14.74 4.67
N ARG A 327 -2.67 14.81 3.34
CA ARG A 327 -3.34 13.75 2.58
C ARG A 327 -2.55 12.46 2.60
N PHE A 328 -1.25 12.52 2.41
CA PHE A 328 -0.40 11.34 2.41
C PHE A 328 -0.47 10.58 3.74
N PHE A 329 -0.38 11.28 4.87
CA PHE A 329 -0.38 10.66 6.20
C PHE A 329 -1.74 10.14 6.66
N GLN A 330 -2.85 10.56 6.05
CA GLN A 330 -4.16 9.93 6.27
C GLN A 330 -4.20 8.44 5.83
N HIS A 331 -3.24 8.01 5.04
CA HIS A 331 -3.16 6.63 4.52
C HIS A 331 -2.24 5.73 5.35
N LEU A 332 -1.70 6.22 6.46
CA LEU A 332 -0.96 5.38 7.37
C LEU A 332 -1.89 4.34 8.01
N LEU A 333 -1.47 3.09 7.88
CA LEU A 333 -2.17 1.99 8.53
C LEU A 333 -1.71 1.85 9.98
N PRO A 334 -2.57 1.46 10.90
CA PRO A 334 -2.17 1.18 12.28
C PRO A 334 -0.98 0.22 12.35
N PRO A 335 -0.11 0.36 13.35
CA PRO A 335 0.99 -0.60 13.58
C PRO A 335 0.48 -2.04 13.61
N GLY A 336 1.18 -2.96 12.94
CA GLY A 336 0.81 -4.37 12.87
C GLY A 336 -0.44 -4.70 12.03
N PHE A 337 -1.12 -3.70 11.45
CA PHE A 337 -2.33 -3.96 10.67
C PHE A 337 -2.05 -4.76 9.40
N VAL A 338 -2.76 -5.87 9.22
CA VAL A 338 -2.66 -6.75 8.04
C VAL A 338 -3.54 -6.21 6.93
N ARG A 339 -2.90 -5.70 5.86
CA ARG A 339 -3.56 -5.06 4.72
C ARG A 339 -4.12 -6.04 3.69
N ILE A 340 -3.57 -7.25 3.63
CA ILE A 340 -3.97 -8.31 2.69
C ILE A 340 -4.47 -9.47 3.51
N ARG A 341 -5.71 -9.90 3.26
CA ARG A 341 -6.33 -11.00 4.02
C ARG A 341 -6.93 -12.03 3.08
N HIS A 342 -6.82 -13.29 3.46
CA HIS A 342 -7.33 -14.43 2.71
C HIS A 342 -8.46 -15.10 3.47
N TYR A 343 -9.51 -15.46 2.74
CA TYR A 343 -10.73 -16.05 3.31
C TYR A 343 -11.19 -17.27 2.49
N GLY A 344 -12.11 -18.05 3.06
CA GLY A 344 -12.60 -19.29 2.45
C GLY A 344 -11.46 -20.28 2.26
N PHE A 345 -11.45 -21.02 1.17
CA PHE A 345 -10.41 -22.04 0.90
C PHE A 345 -8.99 -21.43 0.69
N LEU A 346 -8.86 -20.11 0.45
CA LEU A 346 -7.56 -19.42 0.41
C LEU A 346 -7.05 -19.01 1.79
N SER A 347 -7.83 -19.19 2.88
CA SER A 347 -7.38 -18.86 4.22
C SER A 347 -6.14 -19.68 4.63
N MET A 348 -5.31 -19.11 5.50
CA MET A 348 -4.08 -19.77 5.97
C MET A 348 -4.31 -21.17 6.54
N ARG A 349 -5.49 -21.41 7.11
CA ARG A 349 -5.86 -22.70 7.71
C ARG A 349 -6.21 -23.76 6.66
N GLN A 350 -6.79 -23.35 5.53
CA GLN A 350 -7.39 -24.27 4.56
C GLN A 350 -6.54 -24.41 3.29
N ARG A 351 -5.80 -23.38 2.90
CA ARG A 351 -5.16 -23.31 1.58
C ARG A 351 -4.22 -24.48 1.26
N THR A 352 -3.47 -24.97 2.27
CA THR A 352 -2.51 -26.06 2.09
C THR A 352 -3.18 -27.35 1.62
N GLN A 353 -4.40 -27.62 2.10
CA GLN A 353 -5.19 -28.79 1.69
C GLN A 353 -6.10 -28.48 0.50
N ALA A 354 -6.68 -27.29 0.48
CA ALA A 354 -7.69 -26.92 -0.49
C ALA A 354 -7.10 -26.62 -1.88
N LEU A 355 -5.92 -26.02 -2.01
CA LEU A 355 -5.35 -25.68 -3.31
C LEU A 355 -5.00 -26.91 -4.16
N PRO A 356 -4.35 -27.98 -3.63
CA PRO A 356 -4.15 -29.21 -4.38
C PRO A 356 -5.47 -29.84 -4.83
N LEU A 357 -6.47 -29.89 -3.94
CA LEU A 357 -7.81 -30.40 -4.26
C LEU A 357 -8.45 -29.58 -5.38
N CYS A 358 -8.44 -28.26 -5.29
CA CYS A 358 -8.98 -27.37 -6.34
C CYS A 358 -8.29 -27.64 -7.69
N ARG A 359 -6.96 -27.79 -7.72
CA ARG A 359 -6.21 -28.10 -8.96
C ARG A 359 -6.61 -29.46 -9.55
N GLN A 360 -6.76 -30.47 -8.70
CA GLN A 360 -7.22 -31.80 -9.13
C GLN A 360 -8.63 -31.73 -9.75
N LEU A 361 -9.57 -31.07 -9.06
CA LEU A 361 -10.94 -30.94 -9.53
C LEU A 361 -11.07 -30.10 -10.81
N LEU A 362 -10.24 -29.07 -10.97
CA LEU A 362 -10.17 -28.27 -12.20
C LEU A 362 -9.67 -29.09 -13.38
N LYS A 363 -8.66 -29.96 -13.20
CA LYS A 363 -8.20 -30.91 -14.23
C LYS A 363 -9.31 -31.88 -14.65
N LEU A 364 -10.03 -32.44 -13.68
CA LEU A 364 -11.16 -33.35 -13.92
C LEU A 364 -12.33 -32.68 -14.65
N ALA A 365 -12.54 -31.36 -14.40
CA ALA A 365 -13.54 -30.57 -15.09
C ALA A 365 -13.15 -30.12 -16.49
N GLY A 366 -12.03 -30.64 -17.04
CA GLY A 366 -11.58 -30.29 -18.37
C GLY A 366 -11.11 -28.84 -18.56
N VAL A 367 -10.87 -28.15 -17.47
CA VAL A 367 -10.21 -26.84 -17.51
C VAL A 367 -8.75 -27.10 -17.86
N VAL A 368 -8.48 -27.09 -19.18
CA VAL A 368 -7.14 -27.27 -19.69
C VAL A 368 -6.27 -26.15 -19.15
N THR A 369 -5.30 -26.51 -18.35
CA THR A 369 -4.18 -25.62 -18.07
C THR A 369 -3.44 -25.44 -19.37
N PRO A 370 -3.30 -24.24 -19.93
CA PRO A 370 -2.13 -24.03 -20.79
C PRO A 370 -0.95 -24.46 -19.91
N GLU A 371 -0.14 -25.39 -20.38
CA GLU A 371 1.08 -25.72 -19.66
C GLU A 371 1.72 -24.40 -19.27
N LEU A 372 2.04 -24.24 -18.00
CA LEU A 372 2.86 -23.15 -17.53
C LEU A 372 4.12 -23.23 -18.41
N GLY A 373 4.12 -22.49 -19.51
CA GLY A 373 5.31 -22.34 -20.32
C GLY A 373 6.41 -21.94 -19.36
N ASP A 374 7.61 -22.49 -19.61
CA ASP A 374 8.79 -22.32 -18.79
C ASP A 374 8.74 -21.01 -18.00
N PRO A 375 8.76 -21.02 -16.66
CA PRO A 375 8.70 -19.81 -15.83
C PRO A 375 9.78 -18.78 -16.18
N LEU A 376 10.76 -19.16 -17.00
CA LEU A 376 11.87 -18.35 -17.50
C LEU A 376 11.56 -17.55 -18.79
N ALA A 377 10.41 -17.80 -19.47
CA ALA A 377 10.08 -17.15 -20.76
C ALA A 377 9.26 -15.85 -20.63
N VAL A 378 9.09 -15.28 -19.45
CA VAL A 378 8.41 -14.00 -19.27
C VAL A 378 9.38 -12.87 -19.52
N PRO A 379 9.03 -11.84 -20.37
CA PRO A 379 9.80 -10.62 -20.39
C PRO A 379 9.80 -10.06 -18.96
N ALA A 380 10.96 -10.06 -18.34
CA ALA A 380 11.15 -9.57 -16.99
C ALA A 380 10.51 -8.18 -16.89
N LEU A 381 9.50 -8.04 -16.01
CA LEU A 381 9.21 -6.70 -15.47
C LEU A 381 10.57 -6.14 -15.04
N PRO A 382 10.87 -4.82 -15.30
CA PRO A 382 12.15 -4.28 -14.94
C PRO A 382 12.42 -4.69 -13.50
N GLN A 383 13.36 -5.60 -13.36
CA GLN A 383 13.68 -6.28 -12.10
C GLN A 383 13.99 -5.18 -11.10
N ALA A 384 13.11 -5.02 -10.13
CA ALA A 384 13.48 -4.30 -8.93
C ALA A 384 14.70 -5.05 -8.39
N ALA A 385 15.85 -4.39 -8.44
CA ALA A 385 17.14 -4.96 -8.12
C ALA A 385 17.02 -5.89 -6.92
N GLU A 386 17.25 -7.17 -7.17
CA GLU A 386 17.22 -8.22 -6.16
C GLU A 386 18.15 -7.83 -5.01
N SER A 387 17.72 -8.12 -3.81
CA SER A 387 18.63 -8.08 -2.66
C SER A 387 19.79 -9.02 -2.98
N PRO A 388 21.05 -8.64 -2.75
CA PRO A 388 22.21 -9.36 -3.25
C PRO A 388 22.38 -10.68 -2.51
N THR A 389 21.74 -11.73 -2.99
CA THR A 389 22.34 -13.05 -3.00
C THR A 389 23.20 -13.08 -4.24
N CYS A 390 24.43 -12.61 -4.08
CA CYS A 390 25.64 -12.91 -4.86
C CYS A 390 25.53 -13.20 -6.38
N GLN A 391 24.61 -12.55 -7.12
CA GLN A 391 24.76 -12.45 -8.57
C GLN A 391 25.57 -11.18 -8.85
N ALA A 392 26.76 -11.37 -9.38
CA ALA A 392 27.66 -10.30 -9.74
C ALA A 392 27.00 -9.39 -10.79
N ARG A 393 26.68 -8.15 -10.39
CA ARG A 393 26.08 -7.16 -11.26
C ARG A 393 27.13 -6.64 -12.23
N LEU A 394 26.84 -6.70 -13.51
CA LEU A 394 27.74 -6.09 -14.52
C LEU A 394 27.88 -4.58 -14.26
N CYS A 395 29.10 -4.10 -14.47
CA CYS A 395 29.42 -2.68 -14.31
C CYS A 395 28.65 -1.84 -15.36
N PRO A 396 27.87 -0.84 -14.96
CA PRO A 396 27.13 0.00 -15.91
C PRO A 396 28.03 0.94 -16.72
N VAL A 397 29.30 1.12 -16.32
CA VAL A 397 30.26 1.99 -16.99
C VAL A 397 30.97 1.29 -18.14
N CYS A 398 31.54 0.10 -17.89
CA CYS A 398 32.28 -0.64 -18.92
C CYS A 398 31.50 -1.81 -19.56
N GLY A 399 30.41 -2.26 -18.96
CA GLY A 399 29.62 -3.40 -19.44
C GLY A 399 30.29 -4.76 -19.35
N GLN A 400 31.55 -4.84 -18.87
CA GLN A 400 32.39 -6.04 -18.87
C GLN A 400 32.68 -6.58 -17.48
N GLY A 401 33.10 -5.71 -16.57
CA GLY A 401 33.49 -6.09 -15.21
C GLY A 401 32.28 -6.28 -14.29
N GLN A 402 32.53 -6.91 -13.15
CA GLN A 402 31.53 -7.14 -12.10
C GLN A 402 31.72 -6.17 -10.94
N LEU A 403 30.62 -5.67 -10.41
CA LEU A 403 30.63 -4.81 -9.21
C LEU A 403 30.79 -5.67 -7.96
N ARG A 404 31.91 -5.48 -7.23
CA ARG A 404 32.18 -6.14 -5.94
C ARG A 404 32.10 -5.16 -4.80
N VAL A 405 31.46 -5.56 -3.69
CA VAL A 405 31.39 -4.71 -2.49
C VAL A 405 32.79 -4.60 -1.87
N VAL A 406 33.33 -3.37 -1.86
CA VAL A 406 34.66 -3.08 -1.32
C VAL A 406 34.62 -2.39 0.03
N ALA A 407 33.52 -1.72 0.38
CA ALA A 407 33.33 -1.07 1.66
C ALA A 407 31.86 -1.05 2.07
N ASN A 408 31.63 -1.17 3.38
CA ASN A 408 30.32 -1.01 3.99
C ASN A 408 30.38 0.07 5.07
N TRP A 409 29.34 0.91 5.18
CA TRP A 409 29.15 1.76 6.34
C TRP A 409 27.82 1.46 6.99
N ARG A 410 27.85 1.38 8.32
CA ARG A 410 26.68 1.09 9.14
C ARG A 410 25.70 2.26 9.15
N ARG A 411 24.47 1.98 9.53
CA ARG A 411 23.54 3.02 9.93
C ARG A 411 24.15 3.80 11.09
N PRO A 412 24.20 5.13 11.03
CA PRO A 412 24.67 5.94 12.14
C PRO A 412 23.87 5.65 13.42
N THR A 413 24.52 5.76 14.57
CA THR A 413 23.87 5.69 15.89
C THR A 413 22.94 6.88 16.11
N LEU A 414 22.04 6.80 17.09
CA LEU A 414 21.11 7.90 17.36
C LEU A 414 21.81 9.25 17.63
N PRO A 415 22.91 9.34 18.40
CA PRO A 415 23.68 10.58 18.56
C PRO A 415 24.25 11.10 17.24
N GLU A 416 24.82 10.22 16.40
CA GLU A 416 25.36 10.60 15.08
C GLU A 416 24.25 11.08 14.14
N LEU A 417 23.06 10.47 14.20
CA LEU A 417 21.90 10.89 13.42
C LEU A 417 21.38 12.28 13.83
N MET A 418 21.43 12.61 15.11
CA MET A 418 21.00 13.91 15.61
C MET A 418 21.88 15.07 15.10
N THR A 419 23.11 14.79 14.71
CA THR A 419 24.02 15.78 14.08
C THR A 419 23.84 15.89 12.57
N MET A 420 23.16 14.92 11.93
CA MET A 420 22.88 14.97 10.49
C MET A 420 21.67 15.86 10.18
N ARG A 421 21.77 16.71 9.15
CA ARG A 421 20.68 17.64 8.74
C ARG A 421 19.32 16.97 8.55
N VAL A 422 19.29 15.72 8.05
CA VAL A 422 18.05 14.96 7.83
C VAL A 422 17.28 14.69 9.13
N TRP A 423 17.98 14.47 10.25
CA TRP A 423 17.37 14.19 11.55
C TRP A 423 17.11 15.45 12.36
N SER A 424 18.00 16.45 12.26
CA SER A 424 17.81 17.74 12.97
C SER A 424 16.53 18.44 12.53
N THR A 425 16.18 18.37 11.23
CA THR A 425 14.99 19.03 10.69
C THR A 425 13.69 18.46 11.28
N VAL A 426 13.53 17.13 11.39
CA VAL A 426 12.29 16.53 11.90
C VAL A 426 12.26 16.49 13.45
N SER A 427 13.40 16.31 14.10
CA SER A 427 13.48 16.24 15.57
C SER A 427 13.37 17.62 16.24
N SER A 428 13.94 18.66 15.64
CA SER A 428 13.87 20.03 16.18
C SER A 428 12.44 20.61 16.15
N CYS A 429 11.60 20.17 15.21
CA CYS A 429 10.22 20.63 15.10
C CYS A 429 9.30 20.12 16.22
N ASN A 430 9.71 19.07 16.92
CA ASN A 430 8.92 18.46 18.00
C ASN A 430 9.41 18.85 19.41
N ALA A 431 10.47 19.67 19.51
CA ALA A 431 10.91 20.22 20.81
C ALA A 431 9.86 21.21 21.32
N PRO A 432 9.44 21.12 22.59
CA PRO A 432 8.56 22.12 23.17
C PRO A 432 9.25 23.49 23.06
N ARG A 433 8.57 24.47 22.47
CA ARG A 433 9.08 25.86 22.44
C ARG A 433 9.32 26.26 23.89
N ARG A 434 10.57 26.49 24.25
CA ARG A 434 10.87 27.17 25.53
C ARG A 434 10.17 28.52 25.47
N THR A 435 9.20 28.74 26.36
CA THR A 435 8.64 30.08 26.60
C THR A 435 9.79 30.98 26.98
N PRO A 436 9.94 32.16 26.36
CA PRO A 436 10.93 33.12 26.81
C PRO A 436 10.64 33.44 28.28
N PRO A 437 11.66 33.64 29.12
CA PRO A 437 11.46 34.04 30.50
C PRO A 437 10.66 35.36 30.53
N PRO A 438 9.79 35.56 31.50
CA PRO A 438 9.02 36.80 31.62
C PRO A 438 10.02 37.97 31.73
N GLU A 439 9.77 39.01 30.93
CA GLU A 439 10.51 40.26 31.01
C GLU A 439 10.40 40.81 32.43
N ARG A 440 11.53 41.17 33.05
CA ARG A 440 11.54 41.87 34.34
C ARG A 440 10.90 43.24 34.14
N PRO A 441 10.05 43.68 35.08
CA PRO A 441 9.50 45.00 35.00
C PRO A 441 10.65 46.05 35.12
N PRO A 442 10.53 47.18 34.43
CA PRO A 442 11.54 48.25 34.51
C PRO A 442 11.57 48.81 35.97
N THR A 443 12.78 48.96 36.47
CA THR A 443 13.09 49.64 37.74
C THR A 443 12.87 51.12 37.60
#